data_4c345bd56d44aa56ca22a8854e270d65
#
_entry.id   4c345bd56d44aa56ca22a8854e270d65
#
_cell.length_a   1.000
_cell.length_b   1.000
_cell.length_c   1.000
_cell.angle_alpha   90.00
_cell.angle_beta   90.00
_cell.angle_gamma   90.00
#
_symmetry.space_group_name_H-M   'P 1'
#
loop_
_entity.id
_entity.type
_entity.pdbx_description
1 polymer ?
#
loop_
_entity_poly.entity_id
_entity_poly.type
_entity_poly.pdbx_seq_one_letter_code
_entity_poly.pdbx_strand_id
1 'polypeptide(L)'
;RDLRMSRGLGDVYKRQVLEAIVCIKHITGQIIFFLVPLIILGFIAPSIAHLRSNASKMLLFAFGIAYLSSIGASFFGAAVGYNVIPFLHIADDANSLKALPENLLKIDIPPVMNVMTALVLAALIGLATAWVKSDEISKLLDTFQKMVLELVKRVLLPVLPVFIAANFCILSYQGAVTKQLPVFLSILIVVIVCHFIWLTLLYFIAAVYSRKNSYQVLRYYGPAYLTALGTMSSAATLGIALECARKSPILRKEISDVTIPLFANIHLCGSILTETVFVLTVSQMLYGSMPSILQITLFILLLGLFAIGAPGVPGGTVLASLGLIISVLHFDEAGTALLLTIFALQDSFGTACNITGDGALTLITDTFEKK
;
A
#
# COMPACT_ATOMS: atom_id res chain seq x y z
N ARG A 1 -47.06 -21.56 -18.12
CA ARG A 1 -46.52 -20.58 -19.09
C ARG A 1 -45.95 -19.36 -18.37
N ASP A 2 -46.65 -18.84 -17.37
CA ASP A 2 -46.28 -17.62 -16.62
C ASP A 2 -45.00 -17.72 -15.81
N LEU A 3 -44.73 -18.89 -15.19
CA LEU A 3 -43.51 -19.14 -14.42
C LEU A 3 -42.24 -19.18 -15.30
N ARG A 4 -42.33 -19.58 -16.55
CA ARG A 4 -41.19 -19.53 -17.51
C ARG A 4 -40.94 -18.10 -18.00
N MET A 5 -41.98 -17.31 -18.22
CA MET A 5 -41.84 -15.89 -18.59
C MET A 5 -41.28 -15.05 -17.44
N SER A 6 -41.72 -15.29 -16.20
CA SER A 6 -41.19 -14.57 -15.03
C SER A 6 -39.72 -14.89 -14.76
N ARG A 7 -39.29 -16.16 -14.94
CA ARG A 7 -37.87 -16.54 -14.85
C ARG A 7 -37.03 -15.90 -15.96
N GLY A 8 -37.52 -15.86 -17.20
CA GLY A 8 -36.83 -15.21 -18.31
C GLY A 8 -36.67 -13.70 -18.13
N LEU A 9 -37.70 -13.00 -17.63
CA LEU A 9 -37.59 -11.58 -17.25
C LEU A 9 -36.62 -11.35 -16.13
N GLY A 10 -36.64 -12.19 -15.06
CA GLY A 10 -35.70 -12.09 -13.95
C GLY A 10 -34.23 -12.27 -14.40
N ASP A 11 -33.96 -13.13 -15.36
CA ASP A 11 -32.62 -13.36 -15.90
C ASP A 11 -32.16 -12.21 -16.80
N VAL A 12 -33.06 -11.59 -17.57
CA VAL A 12 -32.78 -10.39 -18.35
C VAL A 12 -32.40 -9.21 -17.44
N TYR A 13 -33.18 -8.94 -16.38
CA TYR A 13 -32.84 -7.88 -15.41
C TYR A 13 -31.52 -8.12 -14.70
N LYS A 14 -31.25 -9.35 -14.29
CA LYS A 14 -29.95 -9.71 -13.69
C LYS A 14 -28.78 -9.43 -14.65
N ARG A 15 -28.98 -9.75 -15.93
CA ARG A 15 -27.94 -9.50 -16.95
C ARG A 15 -27.71 -8.01 -17.16
N GLN A 16 -28.78 -7.20 -17.28
CA GLN A 16 -28.67 -5.74 -17.43
C GLN A 16 -27.99 -5.07 -16.24
N VAL A 17 -28.32 -5.48 -15.01
CA VAL A 17 -27.63 -4.98 -13.80
C VAL A 17 -26.16 -5.35 -13.82
N LEU A 18 -25.82 -6.57 -14.23
CA LEU A 18 -24.43 -7.00 -14.31
C LEU A 18 -23.65 -6.22 -15.40
N GLU A 19 -24.26 -5.98 -16.57
CA GLU A 19 -23.67 -5.16 -17.64
C GLU A 19 -23.39 -3.72 -17.13
N ALA A 20 -24.31 -3.14 -16.36
CA ALA A 20 -24.10 -1.82 -15.74
C ALA A 20 -22.93 -1.85 -14.73
N ILE A 21 -22.82 -2.90 -13.90
CA ILE A 21 -21.73 -3.06 -12.95
C ILE A 21 -20.37 -3.21 -13.65
N VAL A 22 -20.33 -3.98 -14.75
CA VAL A 22 -19.11 -4.14 -15.58
C VAL A 22 -18.69 -2.79 -16.18
N CYS A 23 -19.65 -1.99 -16.68
CA CYS A 23 -19.37 -0.64 -17.18
C CYS A 23 -18.86 0.29 -16.08
N ILE A 24 -19.46 0.27 -14.88
CA ILE A 24 -19.02 1.06 -13.73
C ILE A 24 -17.59 0.68 -13.34
N LYS A 25 -17.28 -0.62 -13.22
CA LYS A 25 -15.92 -1.11 -12.96
C LYS A 25 -14.94 -0.57 -13.99
N HIS A 26 -15.29 -0.67 -15.27
CA HIS A 26 -14.42 -0.24 -16.36
C HIS A 26 -14.12 1.27 -16.28
N ILE A 27 -15.15 2.13 -16.18
CA ILE A 27 -14.97 3.58 -16.09
C ILE A 27 -14.13 3.97 -14.85
N THR A 28 -14.47 3.41 -13.70
CA THR A 28 -13.75 3.71 -12.45
C THR A 28 -12.32 3.21 -12.50
N GLY A 29 -12.07 2.05 -13.12
CA GLY A 29 -10.74 1.52 -13.37
C GLY A 29 -9.91 2.44 -14.28
N GLN A 30 -10.48 2.92 -15.39
CA GLN A 30 -9.82 3.86 -16.28
C GLN A 30 -9.37 5.14 -15.55
N ILE A 31 -10.22 5.70 -14.70
CA ILE A 31 -9.87 6.87 -13.88
C ILE A 31 -8.69 6.57 -12.95
N ILE A 32 -8.71 5.43 -12.26
CA ILE A 32 -7.66 5.01 -11.34
C ILE A 32 -6.33 4.86 -12.11
N PHE A 33 -6.32 4.08 -13.18
CA PHE A 33 -5.10 3.79 -13.95
C PHE A 33 -4.53 5.02 -14.66
N PHE A 34 -5.40 5.97 -15.09
CA PHE A 34 -4.96 7.25 -15.65
C PHE A 34 -4.16 8.09 -14.64
N LEU A 35 -4.55 8.06 -13.35
CA LEU A 35 -3.90 8.84 -12.30
C LEU A 35 -2.57 8.24 -11.84
N VAL A 36 -2.32 6.93 -12.04
CA VAL A 36 -1.13 6.24 -11.53
C VAL A 36 0.19 6.91 -11.93
N PRO A 37 0.46 7.25 -13.22
CA PRO A 37 1.72 7.92 -13.59
C PRO A 37 1.88 9.30 -12.94
N LEU A 38 0.78 10.04 -12.77
CA LEU A 38 0.80 11.34 -12.09
C LEU A 38 1.15 11.19 -10.61
N ILE A 39 0.62 10.16 -9.95
CA ILE A 39 0.93 9.84 -8.55
C ILE A 39 2.42 9.52 -8.42
N ILE A 40 2.96 8.68 -9.29
CA ILE A 40 4.38 8.33 -9.30
C ILE A 40 5.25 9.57 -9.43
N LEU A 41 5.00 10.41 -10.44
CA LEU A 41 5.75 11.64 -10.64
C LEU A 41 5.62 12.60 -9.46
N GLY A 42 4.38 12.81 -8.99
CA GLY A 42 4.06 13.80 -7.96
C GLY A 42 4.59 13.46 -6.58
N PHE A 43 4.84 12.18 -6.29
CA PHE A 43 5.35 11.77 -4.97
C PHE A 43 6.81 11.36 -4.99
N ILE A 44 7.29 10.67 -6.03
CA ILE A 44 8.65 10.16 -6.07
C ILE A 44 9.67 11.25 -6.42
N ALA A 45 9.39 12.12 -7.40
CA ALA A 45 10.35 13.15 -7.79
C ALA A 45 10.67 14.13 -6.65
N PRO A 46 9.69 14.72 -5.92
CA PRO A 46 9.99 15.57 -4.77
C PRO A 46 10.71 14.80 -3.66
N SER A 47 10.29 13.57 -3.36
CA SER A 47 10.92 12.75 -2.31
C SER A 47 12.41 12.52 -2.58
N ILE A 48 12.78 12.21 -3.82
CA ILE A 48 14.20 12.04 -4.21
C ILE A 48 14.94 13.38 -4.19
N ALA A 49 14.31 14.48 -4.63
CA ALA A 49 14.89 15.81 -4.60
C ALA A 49 15.28 16.24 -3.18
N HIS A 50 14.41 15.96 -2.21
CA HIS A 50 14.63 16.31 -0.80
C HIS A 50 15.65 15.42 -0.09
N LEU A 51 15.87 14.17 -0.51
CA LEU A 51 16.84 13.27 0.11
C LEU A 51 18.28 13.86 0.17
N ARG A 52 18.62 14.81 -0.70
CA ARG A 52 19.97 15.36 -0.82
C ARG A 52 20.12 16.82 -0.37
N SER A 53 19.04 17.56 -0.14
CA SER A 53 19.09 18.96 0.27
C SER A 53 19.24 19.07 1.79
N ASN A 54 20.45 19.27 2.30
CA ASN A 54 20.77 19.60 3.70
C ASN A 54 20.30 18.58 4.76
N ALA A 55 20.22 17.29 4.42
CA ALA A 55 19.91 16.27 5.40
C ALA A 55 21.02 16.19 6.47
N SER A 56 20.67 16.50 7.73
CA SER A 56 21.53 16.19 8.87
C SER A 56 21.84 14.69 8.90
N LYS A 57 22.97 14.29 9.51
CA LYS A 57 23.30 12.87 9.67
C LYS A 57 22.15 12.08 10.28
N MET A 58 21.40 12.69 11.20
CA MET A 58 20.19 12.10 11.81
C MET A 58 19.10 11.80 10.78
N LEU A 59 18.79 12.75 9.86
CA LEU A 59 17.76 12.53 8.85
C LEU A 59 18.17 11.43 7.86
N LEU A 60 19.41 11.44 7.39
CA LEU A 60 19.91 10.39 6.50
C LEU A 60 19.85 9.01 7.17
N PHE A 61 20.21 8.92 8.45
CA PHE A 61 20.09 7.71 9.22
C PHE A 61 18.62 7.27 9.37
N ALA A 62 17.70 8.21 9.67
CA ALA A 62 16.27 7.94 9.79
C ALA A 62 15.68 7.40 8.47
N PHE A 63 16.02 7.99 7.34
CA PHE A 63 15.63 7.45 6.01
C PHE A 63 16.16 6.03 5.79
N GLY A 64 17.43 5.80 6.11
CA GLY A 64 18.05 4.48 5.95
C GLY A 64 17.36 3.40 6.78
N ILE A 65 17.08 3.67 8.06
CA ILE A 65 16.41 2.67 8.92
C ILE A 65 14.93 2.48 8.55
N ALA A 66 14.23 3.51 8.09
CA ALA A 66 12.86 3.40 7.60
C ALA A 66 12.80 2.50 6.36
N TYR A 67 13.69 2.71 5.39
CA TYR A 67 13.83 1.87 4.22
C TYR A 67 14.15 0.42 4.59
N LEU A 68 15.19 0.19 5.42
CA LEU A 68 15.61 -1.14 5.84
C LEU A 68 14.52 -1.88 6.61
N SER A 69 13.80 -1.18 7.50
CA SER A 69 12.65 -1.75 8.21
C SER A 69 11.54 -2.13 7.25
N SER A 70 11.23 -1.26 6.31
CA SER A 70 10.17 -1.49 5.33
C SER A 70 10.48 -2.70 4.45
N ILE A 71 11.65 -2.75 3.79
CA ILE A 71 12.02 -3.91 2.96
C ILE A 71 12.20 -5.19 3.79
N GLY A 72 12.70 -5.08 5.02
CA GLY A 72 12.82 -6.23 5.94
C GLY A 72 11.46 -6.84 6.27
N ALA A 73 10.44 -6.00 6.55
CA ALA A 73 9.07 -6.44 6.75
C ALA A 73 8.51 -7.15 5.51
N SER A 74 8.78 -6.60 4.34
CA SER A 74 8.35 -7.15 3.06
C SER A 74 9.02 -8.50 2.76
N PHE A 75 10.33 -8.65 3.00
CA PHE A 75 11.03 -9.94 2.88
C PHE A 75 10.51 -10.97 3.88
N PHE A 76 10.23 -10.55 5.11
CA PHE A 76 9.58 -11.42 6.09
C PHE A 76 8.20 -11.85 5.62
N GLY A 77 7.37 -10.93 5.11
CA GLY A 77 6.08 -11.24 4.49
C GLY A 77 6.20 -12.20 3.32
N ALA A 78 7.19 -12.00 2.44
CA ALA A 78 7.46 -12.92 1.32
C ALA A 78 7.83 -14.32 1.81
N ALA A 79 8.72 -14.43 2.79
CA ALA A 79 9.12 -15.71 3.36
C ALA A 79 7.91 -16.45 3.96
N VAL A 80 7.04 -15.75 4.70
CA VAL A 80 5.79 -16.33 5.21
C VAL A 80 4.86 -16.72 4.05
N GLY A 81 4.67 -15.85 3.07
CA GLY A 81 3.80 -16.09 1.91
C GLY A 81 4.20 -17.33 1.14
N TYR A 82 5.47 -17.48 0.77
CA TYR A 82 5.97 -18.69 0.06
C TYR A 82 5.79 -19.99 0.86
N ASN A 83 5.84 -19.92 2.19
CA ASN A 83 5.68 -21.10 3.03
C ASN A 83 4.23 -21.40 3.39
N VAL A 84 3.35 -20.39 3.51
CA VAL A 84 1.97 -20.59 4.00
C VAL A 84 0.97 -20.75 2.86
N ILE A 85 1.08 -19.96 1.79
CA ILE A 85 0.11 -19.96 0.68
C ILE A 85 -0.08 -21.34 0.05
N PRO A 86 0.95 -22.18 -0.18
CA PRO A 86 0.78 -23.52 -0.75
C PRO A 86 -0.10 -24.45 0.09
N PHE A 87 -0.17 -24.24 1.42
CA PHE A 87 -1.01 -25.06 2.31
C PHE A 87 -2.48 -24.62 2.36
N LEU A 88 -2.82 -23.47 1.78
CA LEU A 88 -4.20 -22.94 1.85
C LEU A 88 -5.16 -23.58 0.84
N HIS A 89 -4.72 -24.61 0.10
CA HIS A 89 -5.56 -25.33 -0.88
C HIS A 89 -6.40 -24.36 -1.72
N ILE A 90 -5.71 -23.42 -2.39
CA ILE A 90 -6.34 -22.51 -3.34
C ILE A 90 -6.88 -23.39 -4.47
N ALA A 91 -8.20 -23.51 -4.57
CA ALA A 91 -8.82 -24.34 -5.59
C ALA A 91 -8.44 -23.81 -6.98
N ASP A 92 -7.86 -24.67 -7.81
CA ASP A 92 -7.48 -24.41 -9.22
C ASP A 92 -8.72 -24.29 -10.14
N ASP A 93 -9.78 -23.64 -9.66
CA ASP A 93 -11.09 -23.55 -10.31
C ASP A 93 -11.24 -22.29 -11.21
N ALA A 94 -10.14 -21.76 -11.74
CA ALA A 94 -10.20 -20.67 -12.71
C ALA A 94 -11.13 -21.01 -13.91
N ASN A 95 -11.23 -22.29 -14.27
CA ASN A 95 -12.08 -22.77 -15.35
C ASN A 95 -13.57 -22.90 -15.00
N SER A 96 -13.98 -22.69 -13.73
CA SER A 96 -15.36 -22.85 -13.29
C SER A 96 -16.09 -21.53 -13.04
N LEU A 97 -15.46 -20.41 -13.31
CA LEU A 97 -16.06 -19.08 -13.14
C LEU A 97 -17.07 -18.80 -14.24
N LYS A 98 -18.22 -18.21 -13.86
CA LYS A 98 -19.23 -17.78 -14.84
C LYS A 98 -18.67 -16.69 -15.73
N ALA A 99 -18.85 -16.83 -17.04
CA ALA A 99 -18.46 -15.80 -18.00
C ALA A 99 -19.17 -14.47 -17.73
N LEU A 100 -18.44 -13.37 -17.85
CA LEU A 100 -18.99 -12.03 -17.74
C LEU A 100 -19.61 -11.59 -19.08
N PRO A 101 -20.63 -10.72 -19.07
CA PRO A 101 -21.10 -10.07 -20.27
C PRO A 101 -20.02 -9.15 -20.83
N GLU A 102 -20.05 -8.93 -22.14
CA GLU A 102 -19.17 -7.97 -22.79
C GLU A 102 -19.39 -6.56 -22.25
N ASN A 103 -18.30 -5.80 -22.13
CA ASN A 103 -18.38 -4.40 -21.76
C ASN A 103 -19.02 -3.59 -22.89
N LEU A 104 -20.17 -2.97 -22.63
CA LEU A 104 -20.89 -2.16 -23.59
C LEU A 104 -20.22 -0.80 -23.85
N LEU A 105 -19.46 -0.29 -22.90
CA LEU A 105 -18.74 0.98 -22.97
C LEU A 105 -17.27 0.72 -23.32
N LYS A 106 -16.93 0.90 -24.59
CA LYS A 106 -15.54 0.82 -25.07
C LYS A 106 -14.87 2.19 -25.01
N ILE A 107 -14.89 2.83 -23.82
CA ILE A 107 -14.14 4.06 -23.60
C ILE A 107 -12.76 3.61 -23.10
N ASP A 108 -11.71 3.97 -23.84
CA ASP A 108 -10.33 3.77 -23.44
C ASP A 108 -9.68 5.14 -23.20
N ILE A 109 -9.26 5.38 -21.97
CA ILE A 109 -8.55 6.59 -21.57
C ILE A 109 -7.12 6.17 -21.23
N PRO A 110 -6.20 6.16 -22.22
CA PRO A 110 -4.85 5.72 -21.99
C PRO A 110 -4.16 6.68 -21.00
N PRO A 111 -3.33 6.17 -20.07
CA PRO A 111 -2.54 7.01 -19.18
C PRO A 111 -1.55 7.86 -19.99
N VAL A 112 -1.20 9.05 -19.46
CA VAL A 112 -0.28 10.01 -20.13
C VAL A 112 1.05 9.36 -20.53
N MET A 113 1.52 8.40 -19.72
CA MET A 113 2.71 7.60 -19.97
C MET A 113 2.58 6.24 -19.29
N ASN A 114 3.37 5.27 -19.73
CA ASN A 114 3.42 4.02 -18.98
C ASN A 114 4.12 4.21 -17.63
N VAL A 115 3.84 3.30 -16.72
CA VAL A 115 4.30 3.38 -15.33
C VAL A 115 5.81 3.36 -15.19
N MET A 116 6.52 2.52 -15.96
CA MET A 116 7.98 2.47 -15.93
C MET A 116 8.60 3.78 -16.41
N THR A 117 8.02 4.39 -17.44
CA THR A 117 8.44 5.72 -17.91
C THR A 117 8.25 6.77 -16.81
N ALA A 118 7.11 6.76 -16.13
CA ALA A 118 6.84 7.68 -15.02
C ALA A 118 7.85 7.50 -13.88
N LEU A 119 8.19 6.25 -13.54
CA LEU A 119 9.16 5.94 -12.50
C LEU A 119 10.56 6.45 -12.86
N VAL A 120 11.05 6.10 -14.04
CA VAL A 120 12.38 6.54 -14.50
C VAL A 120 12.43 8.06 -14.59
N LEU A 121 11.39 8.68 -15.13
CA LEU A 121 11.31 10.14 -15.23
C LEU A 121 11.28 10.81 -13.85
N ALA A 122 10.53 10.27 -12.91
CA ALA A 122 10.47 10.76 -11.53
C ALA A 122 11.84 10.69 -10.85
N ALA A 123 12.55 9.57 -11.02
CA ALA A 123 13.88 9.37 -10.49
C ALA A 123 14.87 10.36 -11.11
N LEU A 124 14.88 10.53 -12.44
CA LEU A 124 15.76 11.45 -13.14
C LEU A 124 15.50 12.91 -12.74
N ILE A 125 14.23 13.34 -12.69
CA ILE A 125 13.87 14.71 -12.28
C ILE A 125 14.29 14.95 -10.83
N GLY A 126 13.99 14.00 -9.92
CA GLY A 126 14.38 14.12 -8.51
C GLY A 126 15.90 14.23 -8.32
N LEU A 127 16.68 13.36 -8.98
CA LEU A 127 18.15 13.39 -8.95
C LEU A 127 18.71 14.67 -9.57
N ALA A 128 18.23 15.07 -10.74
CA ALA A 128 18.67 16.29 -11.41
C ALA A 128 18.40 17.53 -10.54
N THR A 129 17.23 17.62 -9.92
CA THR A 129 16.89 18.70 -8.98
C THR A 129 17.85 18.72 -7.79
N ALA A 130 18.14 17.56 -7.21
CA ALA A 130 19.11 17.44 -6.11
C ALA A 130 20.54 17.84 -6.52
N TRP A 131 20.95 17.59 -7.76
CA TRP A 131 22.28 17.95 -8.27
C TRP A 131 22.41 19.44 -8.58
N VAL A 132 21.39 20.03 -9.22
CA VAL A 132 21.37 21.46 -9.58
C VAL A 132 21.18 22.34 -8.33
N LYS A 133 20.62 21.79 -7.24
CA LYS A 133 20.30 22.52 -5.99
C LYS A 133 19.40 23.73 -6.23
N SER A 134 18.43 23.60 -7.14
CA SER A 134 17.48 24.68 -7.43
C SER A 134 16.32 24.64 -6.44
N ASP A 135 16.23 25.68 -5.61
CA ASP A 135 15.10 25.87 -4.68
C ASP A 135 13.80 26.13 -5.44
N GLU A 136 13.85 26.72 -6.61
CA GLU A 136 12.67 27.00 -7.44
C GLU A 136 12.04 25.72 -7.98
N ILE A 137 12.89 24.82 -8.52
CA ILE A 137 12.42 23.51 -9.00
C ILE A 137 11.91 22.66 -7.84
N SER A 138 12.58 22.68 -6.70
CA SER A 138 12.11 21.97 -5.50
C SER A 138 10.73 22.46 -5.07
N LYS A 139 10.51 23.76 -5.00
CA LYS A 139 9.19 24.36 -4.70
C LYS A 139 8.13 24.01 -5.75
N LEU A 140 8.51 23.95 -7.02
CA LEU A 140 7.61 23.53 -8.09
C LEU A 140 7.19 22.07 -7.92
N LEU A 141 8.12 21.17 -7.62
CA LEU A 141 7.83 19.75 -7.33
C LEU A 141 6.94 19.60 -6.11
N ASP A 142 7.16 20.36 -5.04
CA ASP A 142 6.30 20.36 -3.85
C ASP A 142 4.87 20.85 -4.16
N THR A 143 4.76 21.85 -5.02
CA THR A 143 3.47 22.36 -5.48
C THR A 143 2.76 21.31 -6.35
N PHE A 144 3.49 20.66 -7.23
CA PHE A 144 2.96 19.55 -8.05
C PHE A 144 2.51 18.37 -7.17
N GLN A 145 3.28 18.01 -6.14
CA GLN A 145 2.88 16.99 -5.15
C GLN A 145 1.56 17.34 -4.48
N LYS A 146 1.38 18.61 -4.05
CA LYS A 146 0.11 19.08 -3.45
C LYS A 146 -1.05 18.99 -4.43
N MET A 147 -0.83 19.33 -5.69
CA MET A 147 -1.86 19.22 -6.74
C MET A 147 -2.27 17.76 -6.94
N VAL A 148 -1.30 16.85 -7.05
CA VAL A 148 -1.58 15.42 -7.21
C VAL A 148 -2.28 14.86 -5.97
N LEU A 149 -1.89 15.27 -4.76
CA LEU A 149 -2.57 14.88 -3.52
C LEU A 149 -4.04 15.31 -3.50
N GLU A 150 -4.35 16.52 -3.99
CA GLU A 150 -5.76 16.96 -4.11
C GLU A 150 -6.53 16.15 -5.16
N LEU A 151 -5.91 15.75 -6.27
CA LEU A 151 -6.52 14.82 -7.24
C LEU A 151 -6.79 13.45 -6.60
N VAL A 152 -5.84 12.92 -5.84
CA VAL A 152 -6.05 11.67 -5.08
C VAL A 152 -7.24 11.81 -4.13
N LYS A 153 -7.28 12.87 -3.32
CA LYS A 153 -8.35 13.08 -2.33
C LYS A 153 -9.73 13.31 -2.96
N ARG A 154 -9.80 14.10 -4.02
CA ARG A 154 -11.08 14.55 -4.61
C ARG A 154 -11.60 13.66 -5.73
N VAL A 155 -10.74 12.91 -6.40
CA VAL A 155 -11.11 12.06 -7.53
C VAL A 155 -10.91 10.59 -7.19
N LEU A 156 -9.69 10.19 -6.85
CA LEU A 156 -9.36 8.78 -6.69
C LEU A 156 -10.04 8.16 -5.46
N LEU A 157 -9.94 8.79 -4.27
CA LEU A 157 -10.52 8.23 -3.04
C LEU A 157 -12.05 8.10 -3.09
N PRO A 158 -12.84 9.01 -3.69
CA PRO A 158 -14.28 8.79 -3.88
C PRO A 158 -14.63 7.71 -4.91
N VAL A 159 -13.79 7.51 -5.93
CA VAL A 159 -14.00 6.51 -6.98
C VAL A 159 -13.65 5.11 -6.48
N LEU A 160 -12.64 4.98 -5.62
CA LEU A 160 -12.12 3.70 -5.16
C LEU A 160 -13.18 2.79 -4.51
N PRO A 161 -14.06 3.25 -3.59
CA PRO A 161 -15.11 2.40 -3.01
C PRO A 161 -16.09 1.87 -4.07
N VAL A 162 -16.40 2.68 -5.08
CA VAL A 162 -17.30 2.28 -6.18
C VAL A 162 -16.64 1.18 -7.01
N PHE A 163 -15.34 1.34 -7.34
CA PHE A 163 -14.56 0.35 -8.05
C PHE A 163 -14.48 -0.98 -7.26
N ILE A 164 -14.20 -0.91 -5.95
CA ILE A 164 -14.14 -2.08 -5.06
C ILE A 164 -15.50 -2.78 -5.00
N ALA A 165 -16.60 -2.04 -4.79
CA ALA A 165 -17.94 -2.60 -4.76
C ALA A 165 -18.31 -3.30 -6.06
N ALA A 166 -18.01 -2.69 -7.21
CA ALA A 166 -18.24 -3.28 -8.53
C ALA A 166 -17.44 -4.59 -8.71
N ASN A 167 -16.17 -4.63 -8.27
CA ASN A 167 -15.36 -5.86 -8.29
C ASN A 167 -15.95 -6.96 -7.41
N PHE A 168 -16.37 -6.66 -6.19
CA PHE A 168 -17.02 -7.64 -5.32
C PHE A 168 -18.31 -8.18 -5.92
N CYS A 169 -19.13 -7.35 -6.55
CA CYS A 169 -20.34 -7.78 -7.25
C CYS A 169 -20.00 -8.75 -8.38
N ILE A 170 -18.97 -8.45 -9.17
CA ILE A 170 -18.49 -9.29 -10.28
C ILE A 170 -17.98 -10.64 -9.73
N LEU A 171 -17.11 -10.63 -8.73
CA LEU A 171 -16.58 -11.83 -8.09
C LEU A 171 -17.69 -12.69 -7.47
N SER A 172 -18.71 -12.05 -6.87
CA SER A 172 -19.88 -12.73 -6.33
C SER A 172 -20.70 -13.42 -7.43
N TYR A 173 -20.93 -12.73 -8.54
CA TYR A 173 -21.65 -13.32 -9.69
C TYR A 173 -20.90 -14.50 -10.27
N GLN A 174 -19.60 -14.40 -10.39
CA GLN A 174 -18.72 -15.48 -10.87
C GLN A 174 -18.68 -16.69 -9.92
N GLY A 175 -19.18 -16.54 -8.68
CA GLY A 175 -19.10 -17.56 -7.64
C GLY A 175 -17.73 -17.62 -6.94
N ALA A 176 -16.84 -16.68 -7.25
CA ALA A 176 -15.50 -16.62 -6.69
C ALA A 176 -15.52 -16.27 -5.18
N VAL A 177 -16.44 -15.41 -4.73
CA VAL A 177 -16.50 -14.97 -3.33
C VAL A 177 -16.66 -16.13 -2.38
N THR A 178 -17.61 -17.03 -2.61
CA THR A 178 -17.86 -18.18 -1.73
C THR A 178 -16.69 -19.16 -1.66
N LYS A 179 -15.95 -19.32 -2.76
CA LYS A 179 -14.79 -20.21 -2.85
C LYS A 179 -13.52 -19.57 -2.32
N GLN A 180 -13.33 -18.28 -2.55
CA GLN A 180 -12.09 -17.55 -2.23
C GLN A 180 -12.14 -16.86 -0.86
N LEU A 181 -13.32 -16.57 -0.31
CA LEU A 181 -13.47 -15.91 0.98
C LEU A 181 -12.74 -16.62 2.13
N PRO A 182 -12.78 -17.97 2.27
CA PRO A 182 -12.01 -18.64 3.31
C PRO A 182 -10.50 -18.44 3.18
N VAL A 183 -9.99 -18.44 1.95
CA VAL A 183 -8.57 -18.17 1.67
C VAL A 183 -8.20 -16.75 2.07
N PHE A 184 -9.00 -15.77 1.66
CA PHE A 184 -8.77 -14.36 2.04
C PHE A 184 -8.80 -14.16 3.55
N LEU A 185 -9.75 -14.73 4.27
CA LEU A 185 -9.83 -14.64 5.73
C LEU A 185 -8.60 -15.28 6.40
N SER A 186 -8.14 -16.41 5.89
CA SER A 186 -6.94 -17.08 6.40
C SER A 186 -5.70 -16.21 6.20
N ILE A 187 -5.53 -15.63 5.01
CA ILE A 187 -4.41 -14.73 4.69
C ILE A 187 -4.50 -13.44 5.52
N LEU A 188 -5.69 -12.87 5.74
CA LEU A 188 -5.86 -11.72 6.61
C LEU A 188 -5.34 -11.98 8.02
N ILE A 189 -5.69 -13.14 8.60
CA ILE A 189 -5.22 -13.56 9.93
C ILE A 189 -3.69 -13.72 9.92
N VAL A 190 -3.14 -14.39 8.91
CA VAL A 190 -1.69 -14.58 8.77
C VAL A 190 -0.97 -13.23 8.72
N VAL A 191 -1.45 -12.27 7.93
CA VAL A 191 -0.85 -10.94 7.82
C VAL A 191 -0.93 -10.18 9.14
N ILE A 192 -2.06 -10.23 9.86
CA ILE A 192 -2.19 -9.60 11.18
C ILE A 192 -1.16 -10.19 12.17
N VAL A 193 -1.02 -11.50 12.19
CA VAL A 193 0.00 -12.18 13.03
C VAL A 193 1.41 -11.72 12.62
N CYS A 194 1.69 -11.63 11.32
CA CYS A 194 2.97 -11.13 10.83
C CYS A 194 3.24 -9.69 11.27
N HIS A 195 2.23 -8.80 11.29
CA HIS A 195 2.38 -7.43 11.81
C HIS A 195 2.83 -7.43 13.27
N PHE A 196 2.21 -8.24 14.13
CA PHE A 196 2.61 -8.31 15.55
C PHE A 196 4.00 -8.91 15.73
N ILE A 197 4.36 -9.93 14.94
CA ILE A 197 5.72 -10.50 14.96
C ILE A 197 6.73 -9.43 14.53
N TRP A 198 6.45 -8.70 13.44
CA TRP A 198 7.32 -7.65 12.94
C TRP A 198 7.50 -6.50 13.96
N LEU A 199 6.40 -6.02 14.55
CA LEU A 199 6.45 -5.03 15.62
C LEU A 199 7.28 -5.51 16.80
N THR A 200 7.10 -6.75 17.25
CA THR A 200 7.89 -7.34 18.31
C THR A 200 9.37 -7.33 17.97
N LEU A 201 9.73 -7.72 16.74
CA LEU A 201 11.11 -7.69 16.26
C LEU A 201 11.68 -6.27 16.22
N LEU A 202 10.93 -5.28 15.73
CA LEU A 202 11.36 -3.88 15.70
C LEU A 202 11.63 -3.33 17.10
N TYR A 203 10.71 -3.55 18.04
CA TYR A 203 10.89 -3.10 19.42
C TYR A 203 12.02 -3.86 20.14
N PHE A 204 12.24 -5.13 19.80
CA PHE A 204 13.41 -5.88 20.28
C PHE A 204 14.72 -5.27 19.75
N ILE A 205 14.81 -5.01 18.44
CA ILE A 205 15.98 -4.35 17.84
C ILE A 205 16.21 -2.97 18.47
N ALA A 206 15.15 -2.19 18.68
CA ALA A 206 15.23 -0.89 19.32
C ALA A 206 15.74 -1.00 20.78
N ALA A 207 15.31 -2.02 21.54
CA ALA A 207 15.80 -2.27 22.89
C ALA A 207 17.29 -2.63 22.91
N VAL A 208 17.71 -3.55 22.05
CA VAL A 208 19.12 -3.97 21.95
C VAL A 208 20.03 -2.82 21.54
N TYR A 209 19.63 -2.05 20.52
CA TYR A 209 20.44 -0.94 20.00
C TYR A 209 20.53 0.22 21.01
N SER A 210 19.41 0.58 21.65
CA SER A 210 19.34 1.70 22.59
C SER A 210 19.82 1.34 24.00
N ARG A 211 19.88 0.05 24.33
CA ARG A 211 20.10 -0.46 25.71
C ARG A 211 19.07 0.08 26.70
N LYS A 212 17.86 0.41 26.22
CA LYS A 212 16.73 0.89 27.00
C LYS A 212 15.56 -0.08 26.88
N ASN A 213 14.64 -0.06 27.85
CA ASN A 213 13.42 -0.86 27.77
C ASN A 213 12.44 -0.24 26.77
N SER A 214 12.41 -0.74 25.55
CA SER A 214 11.54 -0.25 24.46
C SER A 214 10.04 -0.38 24.75
N TYR A 215 9.64 -1.26 25.69
CA TYR A 215 8.25 -1.35 26.16
C TYR A 215 7.76 -0.02 26.77
N GLN A 216 8.65 0.81 27.31
CA GLN A 216 8.31 2.16 27.77
C GLN A 216 7.90 3.13 26.65
N VAL A 217 8.12 2.77 25.38
CA VAL A 217 7.53 3.46 24.23
C VAL A 217 6.23 2.77 23.84
N LEU A 218 6.26 1.47 23.59
CA LEU A 218 5.15 0.68 23.07
C LEU A 218 3.86 0.83 23.90
N ARG A 219 3.97 0.81 25.24
CA ARG A 219 2.81 0.89 26.14
C ARG A 219 1.94 2.13 25.98
N TYR A 220 2.46 3.20 25.38
CA TYR A 220 1.73 4.43 25.14
C TYR A 220 1.09 4.48 23.75
N TYR A 221 1.45 3.57 22.84
CA TYR A 221 1.02 3.61 21.44
C TYR A 221 -0.38 3.04 21.17
N GLY A 222 -1.06 2.48 22.19
CA GLY A 222 -2.42 1.97 22.03
C GLY A 222 -3.40 2.95 21.37
N PRO A 223 -3.49 4.22 21.82
CA PRO A 223 -4.37 5.21 21.16
C PRO A 223 -4.01 5.48 19.70
N ALA A 224 -2.71 5.55 19.37
CA ALA A 224 -2.27 5.74 17.99
C ALA A 224 -2.60 4.51 17.12
N TYR A 225 -2.39 3.30 17.63
CA TYR A 225 -2.78 2.06 16.95
C TYR A 225 -4.27 2.03 16.62
N LEU A 226 -5.14 2.32 17.60
CA LEU A 226 -6.61 2.32 17.41
C LEU A 226 -7.07 3.43 16.45
N THR A 227 -6.45 4.61 16.53
CA THR A 227 -6.76 5.71 15.60
C THR A 227 -6.37 5.34 14.16
N ALA A 228 -5.21 4.73 13.97
CA ALA A 228 -4.77 4.26 12.66
C ALA A 228 -5.68 3.17 12.10
N LEU A 229 -6.14 2.23 12.95
CA LEU A 229 -7.14 1.24 12.56
C LEU A 229 -8.43 1.88 12.05
N GLY A 230 -8.90 2.95 12.71
CA GLY A 230 -10.15 3.61 12.34
C GLY A 230 -10.02 4.54 11.14
N THR A 231 -8.86 5.17 10.94
CA THR A 231 -8.67 6.20 9.89
C THR A 231 -8.02 5.66 8.62
N MET A 232 -7.31 4.52 8.68
CA MET A 232 -6.47 4.00 7.60
C MET A 232 -5.49 5.04 7.04
N SER A 233 -5.12 6.04 7.85
CA SER A 233 -4.30 7.17 7.42
C SER A 233 -3.25 7.53 8.45
N SER A 234 -1.99 7.39 8.09
CA SER A 234 -0.86 7.83 8.92
C SER A 234 -0.89 9.33 9.16
N ALA A 235 -1.27 10.11 8.13
CA ALA A 235 -1.38 11.56 8.25
C ALA A 235 -2.49 11.99 9.24
N ALA A 236 -3.65 11.34 9.24
CA ALA A 236 -4.73 11.61 10.17
C ALA A 236 -4.38 11.19 11.62
N THR A 237 -3.50 10.18 11.78
CA THR A 237 -3.10 9.64 13.08
C THR A 237 -1.90 10.41 13.68
N LEU A 238 -1.20 11.21 12.89
CA LEU A 238 0.06 11.86 13.27
C LEU A 238 0.02 12.59 14.61
N GLY A 239 -1.02 13.40 14.86
CA GLY A 239 -1.16 14.15 16.11
C GLY A 239 -1.19 13.25 17.33
N ILE A 240 -1.95 12.15 17.27
CA ILE A 240 -2.06 11.16 18.36
C ILE A 240 -0.75 10.38 18.53
N ALA A 241 -0.09 9.99 17.42
CA ALA A 241 1.20 9.30 17.46
C ALA A 241 2.27 10.16 18.14
N LEU A 242 2.31 11.46 17.83
CA LEU A 242 3.23 12.42 18.45
C LEU A 242 2.96 12.57 19.96
N GLU A 243 1.69 12.66 20.37
CA GLU A 243 1.34 12.67 21.80
C GLU A 243 1.77 11.38 22.51
N CYS A 244 1.58 10.22 21.88
CA CYS A 244 2.00 8.93 22.39
C CYS A 244 3.52 8.89 22.60
N ALA A 245 4.29 9.34 21.61
CA ALA A 245 5.75 9.41 21.70
C ALA A 245 6.22 10.34 22.82
N ARG A 246 5.61 11.51 22.97
CA ARG A 246 5.93 12.50 24.00
C ARG A 246 5.61 12.05 25.44
N LYS A 247 4.71 11.08 25.61
CA LYS A 247 4.41 10.46 26.93
C LYS A 247 5.49 9.48 27.35
N SER A 248 6.31 9.00 26.43
CA SER A 248 7.38 8.07 26.76
C SER A 248 8.52 8.76 27.54
N PRO A 249 8.91 8.25 28.71
CA PRO A 249 9.96 8.88 29.53
C PRO A 249 11.36 8.70 28.94
N ILE A 250 11.53 7.86 27.92
CA ILE A 250 12.84 7.51 27.36
C ILE A 250 13.11 8.16 26.00
N LEU A 251 12.11 8.82 25.39
CA LEU A 251 12.25 9.57 24.16
C LEU A 251 12.42 11.07 24.42
N ARG A 252 13.40 11.70 23.77
CA ARG A 252 13.54 13.16 23.79
C ARG A 252 12.45 13.80 22.92
N LYS A 253 11.84 14.87 23.43
CA LYS A 253 10.76 15.58 22.72
C LYS A 253 11.24 16.14 21.39
N GLU A 254 12.42 16.77 21.37
CA GLU A 254 13.02 17.38 20.18
C GLU A 254 13.22 16.36 19.06
N ILE A 255 13.59 15.12 19.40
CA ILE A 255 13.76 14.05 18.42
C ILE A 255 12.39 13.53 17.96
N SER A 256 11.45 13.31 18.89
CA SER A 256 10.11 12.84 18.55
C SER A 256 9.38 13.82 17.65
N ASP A 257 9.55 15.13 17.87
CA ASP A 257 8.90 16.20 17.09
C ASP A 257 9.35 16.23 15.61
N VAL A 258 10.55 15.70 15.33
CA VAL A 258 11.09 15.57 13.97
C VAL A 258 10.83 14.19 13.40
N THR A 259 11.07 13.13 14.18
CA THR A 259 11.09 11.75 13.64
C THR A 259 9.70 11.17 13.47
N ILE A 260 8.74 11.45 14.35
CA ILE A 260 7.38 10.92 14.22
C ILE A 260 6.68 11.48 12.96
N PRO A 261 6.69 12.80 12.66
CA PRO A 261 6.17 13.31 11.39
C PRO A 261 6.92 12.75 10.18
N LEU A 262 8.23 12.54 10.28
CA LEU A 262 9.02 11.98 9.20
C LEU A 262 8.60 10.52 8.94
N PHE A 263 8.65 9.65 9.96
CA PHE A 263 8.36 8.22 9.81
C PHE A 263 6.91 7.96 9.39
N ALA A 264 5.95 8.72 9.88
CA ALA A 264 4.55 8.62 9.45
C ALA A 264 4.34 8.78 7.92
N ASN A 265 5.32 9.37 7.23
CA ASN A 265 5.30 9.55 5.77
C ASN A 265 6.21 8.59 5.01
N ILE A 266 7.28 8.06 5.61
CA ILE A 266 8.29 7.28 4.89
C ILE A 266 8.44 5.83 5.38
N HIS A 267 7.85 5.48 6.52
CA HIS A 267 7.96 4.15 7.11
C HIS A 267 6.63 3.41 7.03
N LEU A 268 6.48 2.55 6.04
CA LEU A 268 5.23 1.83 5.73
C LEU A 268 5.39 0.31 5.86
N CYS A 269 6.13 -0.14 6.90
CA CYS A 269 6.50 -1.56 7.09
C CYS A 269 5.31 -2.52 7.09
N GLY A 270 4.20 -2.16 7.75
CA GLY A 270 3.01 -3.01 7.80
C GLY A 270 2.27 -3.05 6.46
N SER A 271 2.10 -1.89 5.80
CA SER A 271 1.41 -1.82 4.51
C SER A 271 2.14 -2.60 3.43
N ILE A 272 3.48 -2.46 3.31
CA ILE A 272 4.23 -3.18 2.29
C ILE A 272 4.43 -4.67 2.61
N LEU A 273 4.46 -5.07 3.90
CA LEU A 273 4.36 -6.47 4.29
C LEU A 273 3.04 -7.06 3.80
N THR A 274 1.92 -6.40 4.08
CA THR A 274 0.59 -6.79 3.61
C THR A 274 0.55 -6.93 2.10
N GLU A 275 1.01 -5.91 1.39
CA GLU A 275 1.03 -5.87 -0.07
C GLU A 275 1.84 -7.02 -0.65
N THR A 276 3.00 -7.31 -0.08
CA THR A 276 3.86 -8.42 -0.53
C THR A 276 3.17 -9.77 -0.37
N VAL A 277 2.53 -10.04 0.77
CA VAL A 277 1.78 -11.29 0.96
C VAL A 277 0.60 -11.36 -0.02
N PHE A 278 -0.07 -10.25 -0.25
CA PHE A 278 -1.24 -10.22 -1.14
C PHE A 278 -0.88 -10.38 -2.61
N VAL A 279 0.23 -9.81 -3.09
CA VAL A 279 0.66 -10.06 -4.48
C VAL A 279 1.01 -11.54 -4.69
N LEU A 280 1.64 -12.21 -3.71
CA LEU A 280 1.88 -13.65 -3.78
C LEU A 280 0.58 -14.44 -3.79
N THR A 281 -0.38 -14.07 -2.94
CA THR A 281 -1.70 -14.72 -2.86
C THR A 281 -2.49 -14.56 -4.16
N VAL A 282 -2.58 -13.35 -4.68
CA VAL A 282 -3.31 -13.07 -5.94
C VAL A 282 -2.64 -13.77 -7.12
N SER A 283 -1.29 -13.77 -7.16
CA SER A 283 -0.56 -14.49 -8.20
C SER A 283 -0.90 -15.98 -8.19
N GLN A 284 -0.86 -16.62 -7.02
CA GLN A 284 -1.20 -18.03 -6.89
C GLN A 284 -2.67 -18.29 -7.28
N MET A 285 -3.58 -17.40 -6.90
CA MET A 285 -5.02 -17.57 -7.16
C MET A 285 -5.42 -17.38 -8.62
N LEU A 286 -4.85 -16.41 -9.32
CA LEU A 286 -5.27 -16.05 -10.67
C LEU A 286 -4.38 -16.66 -11.76
N TYR A 287 -3.09 -16.79 -11.47
CA TYR A 287 -2.11 -17.24 -12.46
C TYR A 287 -1.57 -18.66 -12.16
N GLY A 288 -2.01 -19.29 -11.07
CA GLY A 288 -1.62 -20.64 -10.69
C GLY A 288 -0.16 -20.77 -10.23
N SER A 289 0.58 -19.68 -10.13
CA SER A 289 1.99 -19.67 -9.71
C SER A 289 2.36 -18.37 -9.00
N MET A 290 3.23 -18.49 -8.00
CA MET A 290 3.83 -17.31 -7.36
C MET A 290 4.97 -16.73 -8.21
N PRO A 291 5.26 -15.41 -8.13
CA PRO A 291 6.41 -14.81 -8.77
C PRO A 291 7.72 -15.52 -8.42
N SER A 292 8.70 -15.51 -9.30
CA SER A 292 10.03 -16.03 -8.99
C SER A 292 10.71 -15.23 -7.86
N ILE A 293 11.68 -15.86 -7.18
CA ILE A 293 12.44 -15.19 -6.12
C ILE A 293 13.11 -13.91 -6.63
N LEU A 294 13.57 -13.89 -7.87
CA LEU A 294 14.18 -12.69 -8.47
C LEU A 294 13.15 -11.57 -8.66
N GLN A 295 11.97 -11.90 -9.19
CA GLN A 295 10.89 -10.91 -9.40
C GLN A 295 10.42 -10.32 -8.09
N ILE A 296 10.16 -11.15 -7.07
CA ILE A 296 9.69 -10.66 -5.77
C ILE A 296 10.78 -9.86 -5.06
N THR A 297 12.05 -10.23 -5.19
CA THR A 297 13.17 -9.45 -4.63
C THR A 297 13.25 -8.07 -5.27
N LEU A 298 13.20 -8.00 -6.60
CA LEU A 298 13.18 -6.72 -7.32
C LEU A 298 11.97 -5.87 -6.92
N PHE A 299 10.79 -6.49 -6.86
CA PHE A 299 9.56 -5.85 -6.41
C PHE A 299 9.72 -5.25 -5.01
N ILE A 300 10.22 -6.01 -4.03
CA ILE A 300 10.40 -5.57 -2.65
C ILE A 300 11.36 -4.39 -2.55
N LEU A 301 12.51 -4.45 -3.23
CA LEU A 301 13.50 -3.37 -3.20
C LEU A 301 12.93 -2.07 -3.77
N LEU A 302 12.19 -2.16 -4.87
CA LEU A 302 11.53 -1.00 -5.48
C LEU A 302 10.33 -0.53 -4.63
N LEU A 303 9.53 -1.45 -4.09
CA LEU A 303 8.40 -1.13 -3.22
C LEU A 303 8.84 -0.31 -2.00
N GLY A 304 9.98 -0.64 -1.39
CA GLY A 304 10.55 0.14 -0.30
C GLY A 304 10.88 1.59 -0.70
N LEU A 305 11.34 1.82 -1.93
CA LEU A 305 11.57 3.18 -2.45
C LEU A 305 10.25 3.91 -2.71
N PHE A 306 9.24 3.22 -3.24
CA PHE A 306 7.92 3.79 -3.48
C PHE A 306 7.21 4.14 -2.17
N ALA A 307 7.42 3.35 -1.12
CA ALA A 307 6.87 3.60 0.20
C ALA A 307 7.33 4.97 0.77
N ILE A 308 8.57 5.40 0.49
CA ILE A 308 9.06 6.73 0.90
C ILE A 308 8.26 7.87 0.26
N GLY A 309 7.75 7.65 -0.96
CA GLY A 309 6.95 8.64 -1.70
C GLY A 309 5.43 8.40 -1.65
N ALA A 310 4.97 7.35 -0.98
CA ALA A 310 3.55 7.03 -0.95
C ALA A 310 2.76 8.05 -0.14
N PRO A 311 1.55 8.46 -0.59
CA PRO A 311 0.72 9.37 0.19
C PRO A 311 0.18 8.66 1.44
N GLY A 312 0.22 9.33 2.60
CA GLY A 312 -0.29 8.82 3.89
C GLY A 312 -1.83 8.78 3.99
N VAL A 313 -2.51 8.33 2.93
CA VAL A 313 -3.97 8.22 2.79
C VAL A 313 -4.38 6.76 2.62
N PRO A 314 -5.66 6.40 2.84
CA PRO A 314 -6.13 5.03 2.64
C PRO A 314 -5.75 4.48 1.25
N GLY A 315 -5.18 3.27 1.21
CA GLY A 315 -4.72 2.64 -0.03
C GLY A 315 -3.48 3.27 -0.66
N GLY A 316 -2.87 4.28 -0.04
CA GLY A 316 -1.77 5.07 -0.63
C GLY A 316 -0.58 4.23 -1.07
N THR A 317 -0.21 3.21 -0.31
CA THR A 317 0.92 2.32 -0.63
C THR A 317 0.67 1.55 -1.92
N VAL A 318 -0.43 0.80 -1.99
CA VAL A 318 -0.75 -0.03 -3.15
C VAL A 318 -1.04 0.81 -4.39
N LEU A 319 -1.61 2.01 -4.23
CA LEU A 319 -1.82 2.94 -5.35
C LEU A 319 -0.49 3.47 -5.90
N ALA A 320 0.47 3.78 -5.03
CA ALA A 320 1.80 4.22 -5.45
C ALA A 320 2.57 3.09 -6.16
N SER A 321 2.37 1.83 -5.75
CA SER A 321 3.09 0.67 -6.27
C SER A 321 2.39 -0.03 -7.45
N LEU A 322 1.17 0.38 -7.84
CA LEU A 322 0.42 -0.25 -8.96
C LEU A 322 1.28 -0.48 -10.19
N GLY A 323 2.14 0.47 -10.46
CA GLY A 323 3.04 0.36 -11.56
C GLY A 323 4.08 -0.74 -11.46
N LEU A 324 4.60 -1.00 -10.28
CA LEU A 324 5.50 -2.13 -10.05
C LEU A 324 4.76 -3.46 -10.19
N ILE A 325 3.53 -3.52 -9.69
CA ILE A 325 2.68 -4.71 -9.77
C ILE A 325 2.44 -5.08 -11.24
N ILE A 326 2.15 -4.09 -12.08
CA ILE A 326 1.90 -4.31 -13.52
C ILE A 326 3.21 -4.62 -14.25
N SER A 327 4.28 -3.87 -14.03
CA SER A 327 5.49 -3.96 -14.87
C SER A 327 6.49 -5.01 -14.41
N VAL A 328 6.60 -5.30 -13.11
CA VAL A 328 7.55 -6.27 -12.56
C VAL A 328 6.88 -7.63 -12.35
N LEU A 329 5.64 -7.63 -11.84
CA LEU A 329 4.90 -8.85 -11.53
C LEU A 329 3.92 -9.26 -12.66
N HIS A 330 3.79 -8.42 -13.69
CA HIS A 330 2.95 -8.67 -14.89
C HIS A 330 1.47 -8.92 -14.58
N PHE A 331 0.94 -8.24 -13.56
CA PHE A 331 -0.49 -8.31 -13.26
C PHE A 331 -1.29 -7.65 -14.36
N ASP A 332 -2.35 -8.32 -14.77
CA ASP A 332 -3.38 -7.77 -15.64
C ASP A 332 -4.40 -6.92 -14.85
N GLU A 333 -5.41 -6.41 -15.53
CA GLU A 333 -6.47 -5.62 -14.91
C GLU A 333 -7.23 -6.40 -13.83
N ALA A 334 -7.45 -7.71 -14.02
CA ALA A 334 -8.17 -8.55 -13.08
C ALA A 334 -7.37 -8.75 -11.79
N GLY A 335 -6.08 -9.08 -11.91
CA GLY A 335 -5.17 -9.24 -10.77
C GLY A 335 -5.00 -7.94 -9.99
N THR A 336 -4.82 -6.82 -10.69
CA THR A 336 -4.70 -5.50 -10.08
C THR A 336 -5.98 -5.10 -9.35
N ALA A 337 -7.15 -5.33 -9.95
CA ALA A 337 -8.45 -5.05 -9.33
C ALA A 337 -8.70 -5.90 -8.08
N LEU A 338 -8.35 -7.19 -8.12
CA LEU A 338 -8.47 -8.07 -6.97
C LEU A 338 -7.53 -7.64 -5.85
N LEU A 339 -6.28 -7.31 -6.17
CA LEU A 339 -5.30 -6.85 -5.19
C LEU A 339 -5.76 -5.57 -4.47
N LEU A 340 -6.22 -4.56 -5.22
CA LEU A 340 -6.78 -3.33 -4.63
C LEU A 340 -7.94 -3.63 -3.69
N THR A 341 -8.78 -4.58 -4.08
CA THR A 341 -9.97 -4.96 -3.33
C THR A 341 -9.62 -5.62 -2.00
N ILE A 342 -8.71 -6.60 -2.00
CA ILE A 342 -8.29 -7.28 -0.76
C ILE A 342 -7.41 -6.39 0.11
N PHE A 343 -6.58 -5.54 -0.49
CA PHE A 343 -5.74 -4.59 0.24
C PHE A 343 -6.59 -3.60 1.05
N ALA A 344 -7.68 -3.09 0.48
CA ALA A 344 -8.58 -2.18 1.17
C ALA A 344 -9.21 -2.79 2.45
N LEU A 345 -9.35 -4.11 2.54
CA LEU A 345 -9.84 -4.81 3.74
C LEU A 345 -8.81 -4.84 4.87
N GLN A 346 -7.54 -4.75 4.55
CA GLN A 346 -6.41 -4.93 5.48
C GLN A 346 -5.65 -3.64 5.78
N ASP A 347 -5.83 -2.59 5.01
CA ASP A 347 -5.07 -1.35 5.09
C ASP A 347 -5.09 -0.71 6.48
N SER A 348 -6.19 -0.87 7.21
CA SER A 348 -6.32 -0.42 8.61
C SER A 348 -5.25 -1.04 9.53
N PHE A 349 -5.00 -2.34 9.42
CA PHE A 349 -4.01 -3.05 10.24
C PHE A 349 -2.58 -2.73 9.79
N GLY A 350 -2.35 -2.61 8.48
CA GLY A 350 -1.07 -2.17 7.92
C GLY A 350 -0.69 -0.79 8.43
N THR A 351 -1.62 0.17 8.36
CA THR A 351 -1.41 1.53 8.86
C THR A 351 -1.16 1.57 10.37
N ALA A 352 -1.88 0.76 11.15
CA ALA A 352 -1.67 0.66 12.59
C ALA A 352 -0.28 0.09 12.93
N CYS A 353 0.20 -0.89 12.15
CA CYS A 353 1.56 -1.42 12.26
C CYS A 353 2.61 -0.35 11.90
N ASN A 354 2.43 0.42 10.83
CA ASN A 354 3.32 1.51 10.43
C ASN A 354 3.53 2.49 11.58
N ILE A 355 2.45 3.11 12.03
CA ILE A 355 2.46 4.14 13.08
C ILE A 355 3.04 3.62 14.40
N THR A 356 2.77 2.36 14.74
CA THR A 356 3.32 1.78 15.98
C THR A 356 4.81 1.51 15.83
N GLY A 357 5.25 1.06 14.66
CA GLY A 357 6.67 0.87 14.34
C GLY A 357 7.49 2.16 14.38
N ASP A 358 6.87 3.32 14.08
CA ASP A 358 7.53 4.64 14.13
C ASP A 358 8.10 4.95 15.52
N GLY A 359 7.44 4.50 16.58
CA GLY A 359 7.93 4.62 17.95
C GLY A 359 9.26 3.88 18.19
N ALA A 360 9.40 2.69 17.62
CA ALA A 360 10.64 1.91 17.70
C ALA A 360 11.78 2.59 16.92
N LEU A 361 11.52 3.07 15.69
CA LEU A 361 12.50 3.78 14.87
C LEU A 361 12.90 5.12 15.51
N THR A 362 11.96 5.81 16.14
CA THR A 362 12.26 7.03 16.92
C THR A 362 13.22 6.75 18.05
N LEU A 363 13.06 5.64 18.79
CA LEU A 363 13.99 5.25 19.86
C LEU A 363 15.40 4.93 19.31
N ILE A 364 15.49 4.27 18.18
CA ILE A 364 16.76 4.00 17.49
C ILE A 364 17.43 5.31 17.08
N THR A 365 16.68 6.23 16.45
CA THR A 365 17.19 7.54 16.01
C THR A 365 17.60 8.43 17.18
N ASP A 366 16.82 8.44 18.30
CA ASP A 366 17.15 9.15 19.52
C ASP A 366 18.49 8.69 20.13
N THR A 367 18.77 7.40 19.99
CA THR A 367 20.02 6.82 20.48
C THR A 367 21.20 7.13 19.55
N PHE A 368 20.97 7.12 18.22
CA PHE A 368 21.99 7.47 17.23
C PHE A 368 22.48 8.91 17.40
N GLU A 369 21.55 9.85 17.62
CA GLU A 369 21.89 11.28 17.77
C GLU A 369 22.63 11.58 19.09
N LYS A 370 22.62 10.68 20.06
CA LYS A 370 23.41 10.80 21.29
C LYS A 370 24.85 10.33 21.15
N LYS A 371 25.14 9.51 20.13
CA LYS A 371 26.47 8.99 19.86
C LYS A 371 27.24 9.91 18.91
#